data_9487fd0ada471e97cfbfd608e132d57b
#
_entry.id   9487fd0ada471e97cfbfd608e132d57b
#
_cell.length_a   1.000
_cell.length_b   1.000
_cell.length_c   1.000
_cell.angle_alpha   90.00
_cell.angle_beta   90.00
_cell.angle_gamma   90.00
#
_symmetry.space_group_name_H-M   'P 1'
#
loop_
_entity.id
_entity.type
_entity.pdbx_description
1 polymer ?
#
loop_
_entity_poly.entity_id
_entity_poly.type
_entity_poly.pdbx_seq_one_letter_code
_entity_poly.pdbx_strand_id
1 'polypeptide(L)'
;MHVTSPLVQSHVVACDLLVPAWNYLNRGHHVTIVMDGEAVTAFRLDGTGKTPLDRVTTLRSDLDDLAPLLEVALPAVPKNFGELYRILAREGIRIVANEDVIQAFQIGPGELDPAVSLIDGSEVRRIITDVDAFLPYPVK
;
A
#
# COMPACT_ATOMS: atom_id res chain seq x y z
N MET A 1 4.18 1.05 -8.34
CA MET A 1 2.74 1.36 -8.40
C MET A 1 2.53 2.74 -7.77
N HIS A 2 1.87 3.62 -8.48
CA HIS A 2 1.64 5.00 -8.03
C HIS A 2 0.15 5.17 -7.67
N VAL A 3 -0.14 5.43 -6.41
CA VAL A 3 -1.49 5.47 -5.88
C VAL A 3 -1.84 6.89 -5.48
N THR A 4 -2.85 7.47 -6.10
CA THR A 4 -3.30 8.85 -5.87
C THR A 4 -4.71 8.95 -5.31
N SER A 5 -5.52 7.92 -5.47
CA SER A 5 -6.90 7.89 -4.95
C SER A 5 -6.95 7.36 -3.53
N PRO A 6 -7.97 7.72 -2.74
CA PRO A 6 -8.16 7.15 -1.42
C PRO A 6 -8.22 5.63 -1.48
N LEU A 7 -7.49 4.99 -0.60
CA LEU A 7 -7.58 3.54 -0.44
C LEU A 7 -8.79 3.23 0.43
N VAL A 8 -9.96 3.39 -0.16
CA VAL A 8 -11.20 3.08 0.55
C VAL A 8 -11.60 1.64 0.30
N GLN A 9 -11.47 0.85 1.37
CA GLN A 9 -12.51 -0.06 1.76
C GLN A 9 -13.02 -1.00 0.67
N SER A 10 -12.24 -1.71 -0.03
CA SER A 10 -12.86 -2.81 -0.73
C SER A 10 -11.82 -3.86 -1.03
N HIS A 11 -12.28 -5.07 -1.14
CA HIS A 11 -11.43 -6.12 -1.65
C HIS A 11 -10.93 -5.80 -3.07
N VAL A 12 -11.55 -4.84 -3.76
CA VAL A 12 -11.05 -4.28 -5.03
C VAL A 12 -9.64 -3.72 -4.87
N VAL A 13 -9.36 -2.99 -3.79
CA VAL A 13 -8.00 -2.51 -3.51
C VAL A 13 -7.04 -3.69 -3.37
N ALA A 14 -7.45 -4.73 -2.67
CA ALA A 14 -6.64 -5.92 -2.53
C ALA A 14 -6.41 -6.61 -3.88
N CYS A 15 -7.46 -6.79 -4.68
CA CYS A 15 -7.36 -7.46 -5.99
C CYS A 15 -6.54 -6.64 -6.99
N ASP A 16 -6.77 -5.34 -7.07
CA ASP A 16 -6.20 -4.50 -8.15
C ASP A 16 -4.82 -3.95 -7.80
N LEU A 17 -4.47 -3.88 -6.54
CA LEU A 17 -3.21 -3.30 -6.09
C LEU A 17 -2.31 -4.29 -5.36
N LEU A 18 -2.83 -4.89 -4.29
CA LEU A 18 -2.01 -5.70 -3.38
C LEU A 18 -1.67 -7.07 -3.95
N VAL A 19 -2.62 -7.73 -4.61
CA VAL A 19 -2.37 -9.03 -5.24
C VAL A 19 -1.35 -8.90 -6.37
N PRO A 20 -1.49 -7.96 -7.33
CA PRO A 20 -0.45 -7.74 -8.33
C PRO A 20 0.92 -7.42 -7.73
N ALA A 21 0.98 -6.57 -6.71
CA ALA A 21 2.23 -6.24 -6.04
C ALA A 21 2.90 -7.48 -5.44
N TRP A 22 2.13 -8.31 -4.75
CA TRP A 22 2.60 -9.56 -4.17
C TRP A 22 3.12 -10.53 -5.23
N ASN A 23 2.36 -10.70 -6.31
CA ASN A 23 2.73 -11.60 -7.39
C ASN A 23 4.02 -11.15 -8.10
N TYR A 24 4.17 -9.85 -8.38
CA TYR A 24 5.41 -9.32 -8.95
C TYR A 24 6.61 -9.53 -8.04
N LEU A 25 6.44 -9.31 -6.74
CA LEU A 25 7.51 -9.55 -5.77
C LEU A 25 7.98 -11.01 -5.82
N ASN A 26 7.04 -11.95 -5.85
CA ASN A 26 7.34 -13.37 -5.85
C ASN A 26 7.90 -13.89 -7.20
N ARG A 27 7.79 -13.08 -8.26
CA ARG A 27 8.46 -13.33 -9.54
C ARG A 27 9.88 -12.76 -9.60
N GLY A 28 10.36 -12.18 -8.50
CA GLY A 28 11.71 -11.63 -8.41
C GLY A 28 11.84 -10.16 -8.77
N HIS A 29 10.73 -9.44 -8.92
CA HIS A 29 10.76 -8.00 -9.19
C HIS A 29 10.93 -7.18 -7.91
N HIS A 30 11.60 -6.05 -8.03
CA HIS A 30 11.59 -5.02 -6.99
C HIS A 30 10.29 -4.21 -7.12
N VAL A 31 9.47 -4.24 -6.10
CA VAL A 31 8.17 -3.57 -6.12
C VAL A 31 8.18 -2.38 -5.16
N THR A 32 7.81 -1.21 -5.68
CA THR A 32 7.62 0.00 -4.88
C THR A 32 6.19 0.50 -5.08
N ILE A 33 5.48 0.73 -3.99
CA ILE A 33 4.16 1.35 -4.01
C ILE A 33 4.34 2.79 -3.56
N VAL A 34 4.02 3.74 -4.43
CA VAL A 34 4.11 5.16 -4.14
C VAL A 34 2.72 5.67 -3.78
N MET A 35 2.57 6.10 -2.52
CA MET A 35 1.34 6.71 -2.02
C MET A 35 1.43 8.23 -2.21
N ASP A 36 0.48 8.77 -2.95
CA ASP A 36 0.43 10.19 -3.28
C ASP A 36 -1.01 10.69 -3.16
N GLY A 37 -1.20 12.02 -3.17
CA GLY A 37 -2.53 12.58 -3.02
C GLY A 37 -3.26 12.05 -1.79
N GLU A 38 -4.55 11.82 -1.90
CA GLU A 38 -5.37 11.35 -0.79
C GLU A 38 -5.03 9.94 -0.29
N ALA A 39 -4.29 9.17 -1.06
CA ALA A 39 -3.89 7.81 -0.66
C ALA A 39 -3.08 7.80 0.63
N VAL A 40 -2.33 8.87 0.92
CA VAL A 40 -1.52 8.96 2.13
C VAL A 40 -2.34 8.90 3.42
N THR A 41 -3.60 9.33 3.38
CA THR A 41 -4.47 9.36 4.56
C THR A 41 -4.80 7.96 5.10
N ALA A 42 -4.70 6.94 4.25
CA ALA A 42 -4.94 5.55 4.65
C ALA A 42 -3.91 5.02 5.67
N PHE A 43 -2.76 5.67 5.76
CA PHE A 43 -1.65 5.28 6.63
C PHE A 43 -1.47 6.21 7.85
N ARG A 44 -2.40 7.14 8.05
CA ARG A 44 -2.36 8.03 9.20
C ARG A 44 -2.79 7.30 10.47
N LEU A 45 -1.92 7.32 11.48
CA LEU A 45 -2.22 6.77 12.80
C LEU A 45 -3.14 7.70 13.57
N ASP A 46 -4.17 7.16 14.20
CA ASP A 46 -5.02 7.88 15.13
C ASP A 46 -4.42 7.87 16.55
N GLY A 47 -5.16 8.43 17.52
CA GLY A 47 -4.73 8.45 18.91
C GLY A 47 -4.60 7.08 19.58
N THR A 48 -5.09 6.01 18.95
CA THR A 48 -4.99 4.63 19.43
C THR A 48 -3.90 3.83 18.70
N GLY A 49 -3.16 4.47 17.78
CA GLY A 49 -2.11 3.82 17.00
C GLY A 49 -2.63 2.98 15.84
N LYS A 50 -3.86 3.21 15.40
CA LYS A 50 -4.47 2.51 14.27
C LYS A 50 -4.67 3.43 13.08
N THR A 51 -4.57 2.83 11.88
CA THR A 51 -4.85 3.53 10.62
C THR A 51 -6.28 3.23 10.15
N PRO A 52 -6.81 4.01 9.17
CA PRO A 52 -8.08 3.67 8.54
C PRO A 52 -8.13 2.25 7.97
N LEU A 53 -7.01 1.74 7.45
CA LEU A 53 -6.93 0.37 6.91
C LEU A 53 -7.02 -0.71 8.00
N ASP A 54 -6.58 -0.42 9.22
CA ASP A 54 -6.74 -1.33 10.36
C ASP A 54 -8.19 -1.52 10.78
N ARG A 55 -9.06 -0.60 10.36
CA ARG A 55 -10.49 -0.64 10.67
C ARG A 55 -11.30 -1.37 9.61
N VAL A 56 -10.67 -1.78 8.51
CA VAL A 56 -11.29 -2.56 7.45
C VAL A 56 -10.97 -4.02 7.69
N THR A 57 -11.89 -4.73 8.34
CA THR A 57 -11.74 -6.14 8.65
C THR A 57 -11.75 -6.97 7.37
N THR A 58 -10.80 -7.88 7.24
CA THR A 58 -10.83 -8.89 6.18
C THR A 58 -11.81 -9.98 6.59
N LEU A 59 -12.87 -10.14 5.82
CA LEU A 59 -13.80 -11.24 6.00
C LEU A 59 -13.20 -12.51 5.39
N ARG A 60 -13.61 -13.66 5.91
CA ARG A 60 -13.17 -14.95 5.38
C ARG A 60 -13.49 -15.11 3.88
N SER A 61 -14.66 -14.61 3.47
CA SER A 61 -15.06 -14.60 2.07
C SER A 61 -14.11 -13.80 1.19
N ASP A 62 -13.61 -12.65 1.69
CA ASP A 62 -12.64 -11.83 0.96
C ASP A 62 -11.32 -12.56 0.79
N LEU A 63 -10.88 -13.27 1.83
CA LEU A 63 -9.65 -14.06 1.76
C LEU A 63 -9.79 -15.25 0.81
N ASP A 64 -10.96 -15.90 0.78
CA ASP A 64 -11.25 -16.98 -0.13
C ASP A 64 -11.28 -16.50 -1.60
N ASP A 65 -11.74 -15.27 -1.83
CA ASP A 65 -11.72 -14.64 -3.15
C ASP A 65 -10.30 -14.26 -3.60
N LEU A 66 -9.44 -13.89 -2.65
CA LEU A 66 -8.05 -13.50 -2.94
C LEU A 66 -7.15 -14.72 -3.20
N ALA A 67 -7.38 -15.82 -2.48
CA ALA A 67 -6.50 -16.98 -2.53
C ALA A 67 -6.22 -17.51 -3.94
N PRO A 68 -7.22 -17.62 -4.85
CA PRO A 68 -6.96 -18.08 -6.21
C PRO A 68 -6.14 -17.11 -7.06
N LEU A 69 -6.09 -15.82 -6.67
CA LEU A 69 -5.36 -14.80 -7.41
C LEU A 69 -3.89 -14.71 -6.99
N LEU A 70 -3.56 -15.24 -5.82
CA LEU A 70 -2.19 -15.25 -5.30
C LEU A 70 -1.41 -16.40 -5.91
N GLU A 71 -0.30 -16.11 -6.57
CA GLU A 71 0.61 -17.13 -7.13
C GLU A 71 1.35 -17.88 -6.04
N VAL A 72 1.61 -17.19 -4.92
CA VAL A 72 2.25 -17.74 -3.73
C VAL A 72 1.39 -17.36 -2.52
N ALA A 73 1.15 -18.30 -1.63
CA ALA A 73 0.38 -18.01 -0.42
C ALA A 73 1.05 -16.95 0.46
N LEU A 74 0.25 -16.14 1.12
CA LEU A 74 0.75 -15.17 2.11
C LEU A 74 1.33 -15.91 3.31
N PRO A 75 2.39 -15.36 3.96
CA PRO A 75 3.03 -16.00 5.11
C PRO A 75 2.14 -16.04 6.36
N ALA A 76 1.09 -15.21 6.40
CA ALA A 76 0.14 -15.16 7.50
C ALA A 76 -1.23 -14.70 6.98
N VAL A 77 -2.29 -15.02 7.72
CA VAL A 77 -3.64 -14.58 7.40
C VAL A 77 -3.86 -13.19 8.00
N PRO A 78 -4.06 -12.15 7.18
CA PRO A 78 -4.30 -10.80 7.70
C PRO A 78 -5.70 -10.68 8.31
N LYS A 79 -5.82 -9.97 9.41
CA LYS A 79 -7.10 -9.69 10.07
C LYS A 79 -7.80 -8.47 9.49
N ASN A 80 -7.03 -7.57 8.89
CA ASN A 80 -7.51 -6.33 8.27
C ASN A 80 -6.54 -5.91 7.17
N PHE A 81 -6.90 -4.87 6.42
CA PHE A 81 -6.06 -4.40 5.30
C PHE A 81 -4.77 -3.74 5.77
N GLY A 82 -4.75 -3.13 6.95
CA GLY A 82 -3.52 -2.60 7.53
C GLY A 82 -2.49 -3.70 7.78
N GLU A 83 -2.93 -4.82 8.35
CA GLU A 83 -2.08 -5.99 8.57
C GLU A 83 -1.58 -6.57 7.24
N LEU A 84 -2.44 -6.62 6.23
CA LEU A 84 -2.04 -7.06 4.89
C LEU A 84 -0.91 -6.20 4.31
N TYR A 85 -1.02 -4.89 4.37
CA TYR A 85 0.04 -3.97 3.93
C TYR A 85 1.35 -4.18 4.69
N ARG A 86 1.27 -4.41 5.99
CA ARG A 86 2.46 -4.64 6.82
C ARG A 86 3.13 -5.98 6.48
N ILE A 87 2.35 -7.00 6.14
CA ILE A 87 2.88 -8.27 5.63
C ILE A 87 3.68 -8.02 4.35
N LEU A 88 3.11 -7.30 3.39
CA LEU A 88 3.79 -6.97 2.14
C LEU A 88 5.09 -6.20 2.39
N ALA A 89 5.06 -5.22 3.28
CA ALA A 89 6.25 -4.43 3.61
C ALA A 89 7.35 -5.29 4.25
N ARG A 90 6.99 -6.20 5.14
CA ARG A 90 7.95 -7.13 5.77
C ARG A 90 8.57 -8.09 4.76
N GLU A 91 7.83 -8.46 3.74
CA GLU A 91 8.32 -9.39 2.71
C GLU A 91 9.14 -8.70 1.61
N GLY A 92 9.29 -7.39 1.67
CA GLY A 92 10.19 -6.66 0.80
C GLY A 92 9.55 -5.67 -0.17
N ILE A 93 8.24 -5.51 -0.16
CA ILE A 93 7.60 -4.45 -0.93
C ILE A 93 7.87 -3.12 -0.24
N ARG A 94 8.44 -2.17 -1.00
CA ARG A 94 8.72 -0.83 -0.50
C ARG A 94 7.47 0.03 -0.65
N ILE A 95 6.97 0.55 0.48
CA ILE A 95 5.83 1.47 0.49
C ILE A 95 6.36 2.85 0.86
N VAL A 96 6.17 3.83 -0.01
CA VAL A 96 6.69 5.19 0.18
C VAL A 96 5.56 6.21 0.01
N ALA A 97 5.68 7.33 0.71
CA ALA A 97 4.75 8.44 0.60
C ALA A 97 5.50 9.72 0.25
N ASN A 98 4.87 10.55 -0.58
CA ASN A 98 5.38 11.85 -0.95
C ASN A 98 5.34 12.79 0.26
N GLU A 99 6.49 13.23 0.72
CA GLU A 99 6.63 14.11 1.88
C GLU A 99 5.85 15.40 1.75
N ASP A 100 5.84 16.01 0.55
CA ASP A 100 5.11 17.25 0.31
C ASP A 100 3.59 17.05 0.50
N VAL A 101 3.08 15.90 0.11
CA VAL A 101 1.67 15.55 0.28
C VAL A 101 1.35 15.26 1.74
N ILE A 102 2.24 14.59 2.45
CA ILE A 102 2.10 14.34 3.90
C ILE A 102 1.98 15.67 4.64
N GLN A 103 2.81 16.67 4.30
CA GLN A 103 2.74 18.00 4.88
C GLN A 103 1.44 18.72 4.52
N ALA A 104 1.00 18.61 3.27
CA ALA A 104 -0.24 19.23 2.80
C ALA A 104 -1.48 18.69 3.54
N PHE A 105 -1.49 17.41 3.89
CA PHE A 105 -2.55 16.79 4.69
C PHE A 105 -2.34 16.94 6.21
N GLN A 106 -1.32 17.71 6.62
CA GLN A 106 -1.03 18.00 8.02
C GLN A 106 -0.82 16.73 8.87
N ILE A 107 -0.21 15.72 8.29
CA ILE A 107 0.19 14.51 9.01
C ILE A 107 1.54 14.77 9.67
N GLY A 108 1.56 14.80 11.00
CA GLY A 108 2.76 15.11 11.77
C GLY A 108 3.74 13.94 11.87
N PRO A 109 4.99 14.23 12.31
CA PRO A 109 5.97 13.18 12.61
C PRO A 109 5.40 12.22 13.66
N GLY A 110 5.48 10.92 13.41
CA GLY A 110 4.92 9.91 14.29
C GLY A 110 3.44 9.62 14.08
N GLU A 111 2.76 10.34 13.19
CA GLU A 111 1.38 10.07 12.82
C GLU A 111 1.25 9.19 11.58
N LEU A 112 2.36 8.80 10.98
CA LEU A 112 2.40 7.93 9.81
C LEU A 112 2.79 6.51 10.22
N ASP A 113 2.12 5.51 9.64
CA ASP A 113 2.47 4.09 9.87
C ASP A 113 3.96 3.86 9.55
N PRO A 114 4.73 3.23 10.46
CA PRO A 114 6.16 2.98 10.24
C PRO A 114 6.47 2.09 9.02
N ALA A 115 5.50 1.35 8.51
CA ALA A 115 5.67 0.56 7.28
C ALA A 115 5.85 1.46 6.04
N VAL A 116 5.50 2.74 6.14
CA VAL A 116 5.59 3.71 5.04
C VAL A 116 6.81 4.61 5.27
N SER A 117 7.67 4.70 4.26
CA SER A 117 8.83 5.59 4.27
C SER A 117 8.52 6.89 3.54
N LEU A 118 9.09 8.00 4.01
CA LEU A 118 8.93 9.29 3.35
C LEU A 118 9.99 9.49 2.27
N ILE A 119 9.57 10.02 1.14
CA ILE A 119 10.46 10.48 0.06
C ILE A 119 10.01 11.85 -0.42
N ASP A 120 10.92 12.65 -0.97
CA ASP A 120 10.57 13.95 -1.52
C ASP A 120 9.96 13.85 -2.91
N GLY A 121 9.37 14.94 -3.40
CA GLY A 121 8.71 14.96 -4.71
C GLY A 121 9.66 14.71 -5.88
N SER A 122 10.93 15.07 -5.76
CA SER A 122 11.92 14.80 -6.81
C SER A 122 12.26 13.32 -6.88
N GLU A 123 12.33 12.64 -5.75
CA GLU A 123 12.53 11.19 -5.70
C GLU A 123 11.32 10.43 -6.24
N VAL A 124 10.09 10.90 -5.96
CA VAL A 124 8.88 10.35 -6.56
C VAL A 124 8.98 10.38 -8.07
N ARG A 125 9.34 11.53 -8.65
CA ARG A 125 9.50 11.67 -10.11
C ARG A 125 10.58 10.75 -10.65
N ARG A 126 11.70 10.62 -9.96
CA ARG A 126 12.79 9.74 -10.36
C ARG A 126 12.34 8.28 -10.39
N ILE A 127 11.63 7.82 -9.35
CA ILE A 127 11.11 6.45 -9.28
C ILE A 127 10.17 6.20 -10.47
N ILE A 128 9.23 7.10 -10.74
CA ILE A 128 8.28 6.95 -11.84
C ILE A 128 9.00 6.91 -13.20
N THR A 129 10.07 7.67 -13.36
CA THR A 129 10.83 7.77 -14.62
C THR A 129 11.75 6.56 -14.83
N ASP A 130 12.37 6.05 -13.77
CA ASP A 130 13.45 5.06 -13.88
C ASP A 130 12.96 3.60 -13.78
N VAL A 131 11.66 3.37 -13.55
CA VAL A 131 11.13 2.01 -13.42
C VAL A 131 10.95 1.34 -14.78
N ASP A 132 11.13 0.02 -14.82
CA ASP A 132 10.90 -0.79 -16.01
C ASP A 132 9.41 -0.92 -16.35
N ALA A 133 8.55 -0.90 -15.34
CA ALA A 133 7.10 -0.94 -15.50
C ALA A 133 6.42 0.01 -14.52
N PHE A 134 5.52 0.84 -15.02
CA PHE A 134 4.75 1.78 -14.24
C PHE A 134 3.27 1.38 -14.27
N LEU A 135 2.72 1.11 -13.07
CA LEU A 135 1.33 0.70 -12.90
C LEU A 135 0.57 1.78 -12.12
N PRO A 136 -0.19 2.65 -12.79
CA PRO A 136 -1.00 3.63 -12.09
C PRO A 136 -2.20 2.98 -11.41
N TYR A 137 -2.58 3.49 -10.25
CA TYR A 137 -3.80 3.11 -9.56
C TYR A 137 -4.61 4.37 -9.23
N PRO A 138 -5.90 4.44 -9.51
CA PRO A 138 -6.71 3.37 -10.10
C PRO A 138 -6.35 3.07 -11.55
N VAL A 139 -6.57 1.83 -11.94
CA VAL A 139 -6.39 1.40 -13.34
C VAL A 139 -7.48 2.06 -14.18
N LYS A 140 -7.07 2.75 -15.24
CA LYS A 140 -7.99 3.40 -16.17
C LYS A 140 -8.26 2.52 -17.37
#